data_b106cbd976d66e63b9ddbcae750f1c81
#
_entry.id   b106cbd976d66e63b9ddbcae750f1c81
#
_cell.length_a   1.000
_cell.length_b   1.000
_cell.length_c   1.000
_cell.angle_alpha   90.00
_cell.angle_beta   90.00
_cell.angle_gamma   90.00
#
_symmetry.space_group_name_H-M   'P 1'
#
loop_
_entity.id
_entity.type
_entity.pdbx_description
1 polymer ?
#
loop_
_entity_poly.entity_id
_entity_poly.type
_entity_poly.pdbx_seq_one_letter_code
_entity_poly.pdbx_strand_id
1 'polypeptide(L)'
;MNPLSSPHMGKIVEVGETFSATHHFSPDSIREFSTLAHDFNPLHLDADYAAADPRFGGLISSGTQQMSYLAALLATHYSKTAQPLGLEFDMKLRRAVHAGDDITVRWTVTDSLWKEKLAGDIVSLDGEAVNQRGETVIAATAKILVCAKPA
;
A
#
# COMPACT_ATOMS: atom_id res chain seq x y z
N MET A 1 45.52 0.91 -19.25
CA MET A 1 44.21 0.26 -19.44
C MET A 1 43.31 0.75 -18.33
N ASN A 2 42.38 1.58 -18.66
CA ASN A 2 41.32 1.97 -17.75
C ASN A 2 40.46 0.75 -17.52
N PRO A 3 40.25 0.26 -16.29
CA PRO A 3 39.21 -0.71 -16.07
C PRO A 3 37.93 0.05 -16.37
N LEU A 4 37.24 -0.38 -17.41
CA LEU A 4 35.89 0.01 -17.68
C LEU A 4 35.13 -0.15 -16.38
N SER A 5 34.78 0.96 -15.77
CA SER A 5 33.85 0.98 -14.67
C SER A 5 32.63 0.21 -15.15
N SER A 6 32.43 -0.98 -14.58
CA SER A 6 31.18 -1.69 -14.71
C SER A 6 30.06 -0.67 -14.51
N PRO A 7 29.05 -0.61 -15.38
CA PRO A 7 27.94 0.24 -15.13
C PRO A 7 27.48 -0.04 -13.69
N HIS A 8 27.33 0.99 -12.90
CA HIS A 8 26.91 0.86 -11.51
C HIS A 8 25.65 -0.01 -11.45
N MET A 9 25.86 -1.30 -11.26
CA MET A 9 24.86 -2.23 -10.80
C MET A 9 24.60 -1.83 -9.34
N GLY A 10 23.94 -0.73 -9.17
CA GLY A 10 23.73 -0.15 -7.88
C GLY A 10 22.36 0.48 -7.81
N LYS A 11 22.07 1.04 -6.73
CA LYS A 11 20.85 1.69 -6.28
C LYS A 11 19.84 2.04 -7.37
N ILE A 12 18.71 1.36 -7.36
CA ILE A 12 17.57 1.61 -8.25
C ILE A 12 16.63 2.63 -7.60
N VAL A 13 16.52 2.58 -6.27
CA VAL A 13 15.58 3.39 -5.48
C VAL A 13 16.32 4.38 -4.61
N GLU A 14 15.90 5.65 -4.66
CA GLU A 14 16.50 6.73 -3.89
C GLU A 14 15.72 7.02 -2.61
N VAL A 15 16.47 7.28 -1.52
CA VAL A 15 15.90 7.74 -0.25
C VAL A 15 15.21 9.08 -0.45
N GLY A 16 14.03 9.23 0.15
CA GLY A 16 13.21 10.43 0.02
C GLY A 16 12.20 10.40 -1.11
N GLU A 17 12.27 9.42 -2.02
CA GLU A 17 11.24 9.21 -3.03
C GLU A 17 9.88 9.01 -2.36
N THR A 18 8.86 9.70 -2.85
CA THR A 18 7.49 9.60 -2.35
C THR A 18 6.51 9.47 -3.51
N PHE A 19 5.47 8.70 -3.31
CA PHE A 19 4.42 8.48 -4.30
C PHE A 19 3.10 8.14 -3.62
N SER A 20 2.00 8.45 -4.29
CA SER A 20 0.67 8.32 -3.72
C SER A 20 -0.38 8.00 -4.79
N ALA A 21 -1.53 7.53 -4.32
CA ALA A 21 -2.74 7.35 -5.12
C ALA A 21 -3.97 7.57 -4.25
N THR A 22 -5.07 8.00 -4.84
CA THR A 22 -6.34 8.20 -4.14
C THR A 22 -7.39 7.24 -4.68
N HIS A 23 -8.12 6.60 -3.77
CA HIS A 23 -9.18 5.65 -4.07
C HIS A 23 -10.50 6.09 -3.43
N HIS A 24 -11.56 6.06 -4.21
CA HIS A 24 -12.91 6.26 -3.70
C HIS A 24 -13.50 4.94 -3.23
N PHE A 25 -13.96 4.90 -1.97
CA PHE A 25 -14.54 3.71 -1.35
C PHE A 25 -16.06 3.73 -1.50
N SER A 26 -16.56 3.35 -2.67
CA SER A 26 -18.00 3.25 -2.89
C SER A 26 -18.59 2.06 -2.13
N PRO A 27 -19.91 2.06 -1.84
CA PRO A 27 -20.57 0.88 -1.25
C PRO A 27 -20.33 -0.39 -2.07
N ASP A 28 -20.38 -0.30 -3.38
CA ASP A 28 -20.16 -1.45 -4.27
C ASP A 28 -18.72 -1.97 -4.17
N SER A 29 -17.72 -1.09 -4.18
CA SER A 29 -16.32 -1.52 -4.06
C SER A 29 -16.04 -2.19 -2.71
N ILE A 30 -16.66 -1.71 -1.64
CA ILE A 30 -16.54 -2.29 -0.31
C ILE A 30 -17.09 -3.72 -0.29
N ARG A 31 -18.29 -3.93 -0.84
CA ARG A 31 -18.92 -5.25 -0.92
C ARG A 31 -18.14 -6.21 -1.83
N GLU A 32 -17.74 -5.74 -3.00
CA GLU A 32 -17.01 -6.54 -3.99
C GLU A 32 -15.66 -7.01 -3.42
N PHE A 33 -14.91 -6.10 -2.80
CA PHE A 33 -13.62 -6.46 -2.21
C PHE A 33 -13.79 -7.48 -1.09
N SER A 34 -14.72 -7.26 -0.17
CA SER A 34 -14.96 -8.16 0.96
C SER A 34 -15.37 -9.55 0.48
N THR A 35 -16.23 -9.63 -0.53
CA THR A 35 -16.64 -10.89 -1.12
C THR A 35 -15.47 -11.62 -1.78
N LEU A 36 -14.66 -10.90 -2.56
CA LEU A 36 -13.48 -11.45 -3.21
C LEU A 36 -12.43 -11.93 -2.21
N ALA A 37 -12.27 -11.21 -1.11
CA ALA A 37 -11.32 -11.54 -0.05
C ALA A 37 -11.83 -12.60 0.92
N HIS A 38 -13.06 -13.08 0.76
CA HIS A 38 -13.73 -14.01 1.68
C HIS A 38 -13.90 -13.44 3.09
N ASP A 39 -14.09 -12.13 3.20
CA ASP A 39 -14.44 -11.45 4.44
C ASP A 39 -15.94 -11.19 4.45
N PHE A 40 -16.68 -12.05 5.11
CA PHE A 40 -18.13 -12.01 5.16
C PHE A 40 -18.68 -11.30 6.40
N ASN A 41 -17.88 -10.44 7.02
CA ASN A 41 -18.36 -9.59 8.09
C ASN A 41 -19.49 -8.67 7.59
N PRO A 42 -20.68 -8.73 8.20
CA PRO A 42 -21.83 -7.96 7.72
C PRO A 42 -21.63 -6.44 7.78
N LEU A 43 -20.68 -5.94 8.53
CA LEU A 43 -20.31 -4.51 8.52
C LEU A 43 -19.84 -4.04 7.13
N HIS A 44 -19.40 -4.95 6.27
CA HIS A 44 -18.91 -4.64 4.92
C HIS A 44 -19.91 -5.01 3.83
N LEU A 45 -20.98 -5.74 4.16
CA LEU A 45 -21.88 -6.33 3.18
C LEU A 45 -23.33 -5.88 3.31
N ASP A 46 -23.80 -5.63 4.52
CA ASP A 46 -25.19 -5.34 4.85
C ASP A 46 -25.32 -3.91 5.40
N ALA A 47 -25.87 -3.03 4.56
CA ALA A 47 -26.01 -1.61 4.91
C ALA A 47 -26.91 -1.37 6.12
N ASP A 48 -27.99 -2.16 6.26
CA ASP A 48 -28.93 -2.02 7.38
C ASP A 48 -28.30 -2.52 8.69
N TYR A 49 -27.56 -3.61 8.62
CA TYR A 49 -26.80 -4.12 9.76
C TYR A 49 -25.77 -3.09 10.23
N ALA A 50 -25.00 -2.55 9.28
CA ALA A 50 -23.95 -1.57 9.60
C ALA A 50 -24.53 -0.23 10.10
N ALA A 51 -25.66 0.19 9.56
CA ALA A 51 -26.35 1.41 10.01
C ALA A 51 -26.88 1.29 11.45
N ALA A 52 -27.22 0.10 11.90
CA ALA A 52 -27.68 -0.16 13.25
C ALA A 52 -26.54 -0.15 14.28
N ASP A 53 -25.28 -0.25 13.86
CA ASP A 53 -24.13 -0.16 14.75
C ASP A 53 -23.82 1.31 15.05
N PRO A 54 -23.97 1.76 16.33
CA PRO A 54 -23.78 3.17 16.66
C PRO A 54 -22.34 3.65 16.51
N ARG A 55 -21.36 2.74 16.43
CA ARG A 55 -19.95 3.09 16.21
C ARG A 55 -19.69 3.56 14.79
N PHE A 56 -20.44 3.05 13.80
CA PHE A 56 -20.16 3.27 12.40
C PHE A 56 -21.29 3.98 11.66
N GLY A 57 -22.54 3.65 11.93
CA GLY A 57 -23.70 4.28 11.33
C GLY A 57 -23.91 4.00 9.85
N GLY A 58 -23.19 3.03 9.29
CA GLY A 58 -23.25 2.65 7.89
C GLY A 58 -22.13 1.69 7.50
N LEU A 59 -22.10 1.28 6.23
CA LEU A 59 -21.06 0.39 5.72
C LEU A 59 -19.66 0.96 5.96
N ILE A 60 -18.77 0.09 6.41
CA ILE A 60 -17.34 0.36 6.49
C ILE A 60 -16.57 -0.63 5.62
N SER A 61 -15.43 -0.20 5.11
CA SER A 61 -14.50 -1.05 4.39
C SER A 61 -13.86 -2.07 5.32
N SER A 62 -13.61 -3.28 4.81
CA SER A 62 -12.72 -4.20 5.52
C SER A 62 -11.33 -3.58 5.66
N GLY A 63 -10.66 -3.83 6.78
CA GLY A 63 -9.28 -3.39 6.95
C GLY A 63 -8.34 -3.92 5.87
N THR A 64 -8.62 -5.13 5.38
CA THR A 64 -7.84 -5.76 4.29
C THR A 64 -7.96 -5.01 2.96
N GLN A 65 -9.09 -4.36 2.67
CA GLN A 65 -9.23 -3.53 1.47
C GLN A 65 -8.25 -2.36 1.49
N GLN A 66 -8.22 -1.63 2.58
CA GLN A 66 -7.33 -0.48 2.78
C GLN A 66 -5.86 -0.91 2.75
N MET A 67 -5.53 -1.98 3.44
CA MET A 67 -4.17 -2.54 3.46
C MET A 67 -3.74 -3.00 2.07
N SER A 68 -4.64 -3.62 1.31
CA SER A 68 -4.35 -4.08 -0.05
C SER A 68 -4.03 -2.93 -0.99
N TYR A 69 -4.79 -1.84 -0.93
CA TYR A 69 -4.55 -0.68 -1.79
C TYR A 69 -3.24 0.02 -1.42
N LEU A 70 -2.92 0.11 -0.14
CA LEU A 70 -1.63 0.65 0.31
C LEU A 70 -0.47 -0.24 -0.16
N ALA A 71 -0.55 -1.55 0.07
CA ALA A 71 0.49 -2.48 -0.37
C ALA A 71 0.63 -2.53 -1.90
N ALA A 72 -0.48 -2.57 -2.62
CA ALA A 72 -0.49 -2.63 -4.09
C ALA A 72 0.14 -1.40 -4.75
N LEU A 73 0.12 -0.25 -4.09
CA LEU A 73 0.76 0.95 -4.60
C LEU A 73 2.27 0.74 -4.82
N LEU A 74 2.94 -0.01 -3.96
CA LEU A 74 4.36 -0.35 -4.11
C LEU A 74 4.61 -1.12 -5.40
N ALA A 75 3.82 -2.15 -5.64
CA ALA A 75 3.92 -2.96 -6.86
C ALA A 75 3.61 -2.13 -8.11
N THR A 76 2.55 -1.36 -8.08
CA THR A 76 2.12 -0.52 -9.22
C THR A 76 3.16 0.55 -9.54
N HIS A 77 3.73 1.19 -8.52
CA HIS A 77 4.73 2.24 -8.72
C HIS A 77 6.03 1.67 -9.32
N TYR A 78 6.60 0.66 -8.66
CA TYR A 78 7.91 0.14 -9.07
C TYR A 78 7.86 -0.75 -10.30
N SER A 79 6.76 -1.43 -10.58
CA SER A 79 6.67 -2.30 -11.78
C SER A 79 6.71 -1.54 -13.10
N LYS A 80 6.56 -0.22 -13.08
CA LYS A 80 6.71 0.62 -14.28
C LYS A 80 8.14 0.56 -14.82
N THR A 81 9.14 0.49 -13.96
CA THR A 81 10.56 0.62 -14.31
C THR A 81 11.44 -0.50 -13.76
N ALA A 82 10.93 -1.30 -12.82
CA ALA A 82 11.70 -2.31 -12.10
C ALA A 82 10.84 -3.54 -11.78
N GLN A 83 11.39 -4.47 -11.03
CA GLN A 83 10.69 -5.65 -10.53
C GLN A 83 10.64 -5.59 -9.00
N PRO A 84 9.51 -5.20 -8.41
CA PRO A 84 9.33 -5.19 -6.97
C PRO A 84 8.86 -6.53 -6.44
N LEU A 85 9.27 -6.86 -5.21
CA LEU A 85 8.78 -7.99 -4.42
C LEU A 85 8.56 -7.53 -2.97
N GLY A 86 7.38 -7.74 -2.42
CA GLY A 86 7.09 -7.46 -1.02
C GLY A 86 7.80 -8.44 -0.10
N LEU A 87 8.39 -7.95 0.99
CA LEU A 87 9.08 -8.75 1.99
C LEU A 87 8.41 -8.66 3.36
N GLU A 88 8.14 -7.46 3.85
CA GLU A 88 7.57 -7.23 5.16
C GLU A 88 6.60 -6.06 5.13
N PHE A 89 5.48 -6.21 5.82
CA PHE A 89 4.50 -5.15 6.04
C PHE A 89 4.11 -5.12 7.51
N ASP A 90 4.16 -3.95 8.13
CA ASP A 90 3.54 -3.65 9.41
C ASP A 90 2.51 -2.56 9.19
N MET A 91 1.25 -2.86 9.43
CA MET A 91 0.16 -1.94 9.20
C MET A 91 -0.73 -1.83 10.43
N LYS A 92 -0.87 -0.62 10.93
CA LYS A 92 -1.73 -0.31 12.07
C LYS A 92 -2.98 0.41 11.58
N LEU A 93 -4.13 -0.23 11.79
CA LEU A 93 -5.43 0.33 11.46
C LEU A 93 -5.87 1.29 12.56
N ARG A 94 -6.00 2.57 12.21
CA ARG A 94 -6.27 3.65 13.19
C ARG A 94 -7.72 4.10 13.20
N ARG A 95 -8.39 4.08 12.05
CA ARG A 95 -9.76 4.54 11.87
C ARG A 95 -10.49 3.68 10.86
N ALA A 96 -11.82 3.56 11.04
CA ALA A 96 -12.67 2.95 10.03
C ALA A 96 -12.74 3.83 8.77
N VAL A 97 -12.82 3.19 7.62
CA VAL A 97 -13.13 3.83 6.35
C VAL A 97 -14.60 3.59 6.05
N HIS A 98 -15.35 4.66 5.89
CA HIS A 98 -16.78 4.61 5.61
C HIS A 98 -17.06 4.62 4.11
N ALA A 99 -18.16 4.04 3.73
CA ALA A 99 -18.66 4.17 2.35
C ALA A 99 -18.76 5.65 1.97
N GLY A 100 -18.20 6.01 0.83
CA GLY A 100 -18.12 7.39 0.34
C GLY A 100 -16.79 8.10 0.67
N ASP A 101 -15.95 7.55 1.50
CA ASP A 101 -14.65 8.14 1.81
C ASP A 101 -13.70 8.07 0.60
N ASP A 102 -12.85 9.09 0.49
CA ASP A 102 -11.71 9.13 -0.42
C ASP A 102 -10.44 8.92 0.39
N ILE A 103 -9.68 7.88 0.07
CA ILE A 103 -8.49 7.50 0.81
C ILE A 103 -7.26 7.70 -0.07
N THR A 104 -6.35 8.52 0.40
CA THR A 104 -5.03 8.70 -0.23
C THR A 104 -4.02 7.80 0.47
N VAL A 105 -3.45 6.88 -0.27
CA VAL A 105 -2.36 6.00 0.17
C VAL A 105 -1.03 6.57 -0.32
N ARG A 106 -0.02 6.55 0.54
CA ARG A 106 1.30 7.14 0.26
C ARG A 106 2.42 6.32 0.87
N TRP A 107 3.53 6.22 0.14
CA TRP A 107 4.80 5.70 0.65
C TRP A 107 5.92 6.71 0.48
N THR A 108 6.84 6.70 1.45
CA THR A 108 8.07 7.47 1.41
C THR A 108 9.24 6.55 1.70
N VAL A 109 10.25 6.56 0.86
CA VAL A 109 11.45 5.74 1.03
C VAL A 109 12.31 6.34 2.14
N THR A 110 12.57 5.55 3.18
CA THR A 110 13.39 5.94 4.33
C THR A 110 14.80 5.38 4.28
N ASP A 111 15.00 4.24 3.61
CA ASP A 111 16.30 3.63 3.39
C ASP A 111 16.29 2.78 2.13
N SER A 112 17.45 2.67 1.49
CA SER A 112 17.63 1.84 0.30
C SER A 112 19.05 1.29 0.28
N LEU A 113 19.18 -0.03 0.39
CA LEU A 113 20.45 -0.71 0.54
C LEU A 113 20.63 -1.77 -0.55
N TRP A 114 21.61 -1.55 -1.42
CA TRP A 114 21.95 -2.52 -2.46
C TRP A 114 22.45 -3.83 -1.84
N LYS A 115 21.91 -4.95 -2.32
CA LYS A 115 22.29 -6.31 -1.95
C LYS A 115 22.80 -7.06 -3.19
N GLU A 116 24.10 -7.24 -3.23
CA GLU A 116 24.80 -7.93 -4.34
C GLU A 116 24.20 -9.31 -4.65
N LYS A 117 23.98 -10.11 -3.60
CA LYS A 117 23.42 -11.47 -3.74
C LYS A 117 22.03 -11.51 -4.35
N LEU A 118 21.27 -10.47 -4.16
CA LEU A 118 19.90 -10.36 -4.65
C LEU A 118 19.81 -9.56 -5.96
N ALA A 119 20.91 -8.93 -6.36
CA ALA A 119 20.98 -8.00 -7.48
C ALA A 119 19.86 -6.94 -7.42
N GLY A 120 19.64 -6.37 -6.25
CA GLY A 120 18.58 -5.43 -6.02
C GLY A 120 18.73 -4.64 -4.72
N ASP A 121 17.87 -3.64 -4.58
CA ASP A 121 17.78 -2.82 -3.38
C ASP A 121 16.81 -3.45 -2.38
N ILE A 122 17.23 -3.53 -1.12
CA ILE A 122 16.30 -3.70 0.00
C ILE A 122 15.87 -2.30 0.42
N VAL A 123 14.62 -2.00 0.20
CA VAL A 123 14.02 -0.68 0.40
C VAL A 123 13.13 -0.70 1.63
N SER A 124 13.38 0.23 2.54
CA SER A 124 12.51 0.48 3.69
C SER A 124 11.66 1.71 3.42
N LEU A 125 10.38 1.64 3.77
CA LEU A 125 9.44 2.73 3.51
C LEU A 125 8.53 2.95 4.72
N ASP A 126 8.19 4.22 4.93
CA ASP A 126 7.05 4.61 5.77
C ASP A 126 5.84 4.83 4.88
N GLY A 127 4.70 4.34 5.32
CA GLY A 127 3.45 4.45 4.61
C GLY A 127 2.32 4.99 5.46
N GLU A 128 1.36 5.59 4.80
CA GLU A 128 0.15 6.08 5.42
C GLU A 128 -1.04 5.99 4.47
N ALA A 129 -2.21 5.87 5.05
CA ALA A 129 -3.47 6.12 4.37
C ALA A 129 -4.23 7.20 5.14
N VAL A 130 -4.72 8.20 4.43
CA VAL A 130 -5.46 9.33 5.01
C VAL A 130 -6.78 9.52 4.28
N ASN A 131 -7.84 9.87 5.02
CA ASN A 131 -9.13 10.19 4.42
C ASN A 131 -9.18 11.64 3.93
N GLN A 132 -10.30 12.05 3.34
CA GLN A 132 -10.50 13.40 2.80
C GLN A 132 -10.49 14.51 3.87
N ARG A 133 -10.60 14.15 5.15
CA ARG A 133 -10.51 15.09 6.27
C ARG A 133 -9.08 15.24 6.81
N GLY A 134 -8.10 14.54 6.19
CA GLY A 134 -6.72 14.54 6.65
C GLY A 134 -6.48 13.64 7.86
N GLU A 135 -7.41 12.76 8.20
CA GLU A 135 -7.26 11.85 9.33
C GLU A 135 -6.52 10.59 8.91
N THR A 136 -5.56 10.16 9.72
CA THR A 136 -4.81 8.92 9.46
C THR A 136 -5.70 7.71 9.69
N VAL A 137 -5.82 6.91 8.64
CA VAL A 137 -6.57 5.64 8.62
C VAL A 137 -5.62 4.47 8.88
N ILE A 138 -4.46 4.48 8.24
CA ILE A 138 -3.40 3.48 8.44
C ILE A 138 -2.07 4.21 8.64
N ALA A 139 -1.29 3.71 9.61
CA ALA A 139 0.15 4.00 9.73
C ALA A 139 0.92 2.70 9.44
N ALA A 140 1.92 2.76 8.58
CA ALA A 140 2.58 1.56 8.08
C ALA A 140 4.09 1.72 7.92
N THR A 141 4.77 0.58 7.95
CA THR A 141 6.13 0.42 7.45
C THR A 141 6.18 -0.79 6.52
N ALA A 142 7.11 -0.78 5.58
CA ALA A 142 7.32 -1.90 4.67
C ALA A 142 8.79 -2.07 4.35
N LYS A 143 9.14 -3.30 3.98
CA LYS A 143 10.37 -3.64 3.27
C LYS A 143 10.02 -4.35 1.99
N ILE A 144 10.67 -3.93 0.92
CA ILE A 144 10.53 -4.56 -0.39
C ILE A 144 11.90 -4.78 -1.01
N LEU A 145 11.98 -5.75 -1.91
CA LEU A 145 13.12 -5.93 -2.80
C LEU A 145 12.77 -5.33 -4.16
N VAL A 146 13.64 -4.47 -4.68
CA VAL A 146 13.47 -3.88 -6.02
C VAL A 146 14.68 -4.26 -6.86
N CYS A 147 14.45 -5.09 -7.88
CA CYS A 147 15.44 -5.53 -8.85
C CYS A 147 15.22 -4.85 -10.20
N ALA A 148 16.21 -4.90 -11.08
CA ALA A 148 16.02 -4.53 -12.47
C ALA A 148 14.98 -5.47 -13.12
N LYS A 149 14.27 -4.96 -14.12
CA LYS A 149 13.39 -5.82 -14.92
C LYS A 149 14.19 -6.92 -15.60
N PRO A 150 13.62 -8.12 -15.74
CA PRO A 150 14.22 -9.15 -16.59
C PRO A 150 14.44 -8.65 -18.00
N ALA A 151 15.54 -9.05 -18.58
CA ALA A 151 15.87 -8.71 -19.96
C ALA A 151 14.93 -9.43 -20.95
#